data_0d35a8a2a99b6f6381490eaef3410e98
#
_entry.id   0d35a8a2a99b6f6381490eaef3410e98
#
_cell.length_a   1.000
_cell.length_b   1.000
_cell.length_c   1.000
_cell.angle_alpha   90.00
_cell.angle_beta   90.00
_cell.angle_gamma   90.00
#
_symmetry.space_group_name_H-M   'P 1'
#
loop_
_entity.id
_entity.type
_entity.pdbx_description
1 polymer ?
#
loop_
_entity_poly.entity_id
_entity_poly.type
_entity_poly.pdbx_seq_one_letter_code
_entity_poly.pdbx_strand_id
1 'polypeptide(L)'
;MKKSTISLAVAATVATSAAVHGGQYVNPGNTGQVLLFPFYNADNGNSTGIHITNTTDSVKAVKVRFLEYKNSDAVLDFNLYMSPKDIFAFAVIPDANGDGAAIITGDASCTVPVLGTAGGDFPGTATENADGSTTRIQPFVNSGYTGDADSSIKRSLTGHVE
;
A
#
# COMPACT_ATOMS: atom_id res chain seq x y z
N MET A 1 -11.72 3.85 -63.71
CA MET A 1 -12.53 4.16 -62.53
C MET A 1 -12.22 3.14 -61.45
N LYS A 2 -11.37 3.50 -60.46
CA LYS A 2 -10.97 2.60 -59.37
C LYS A 2 -11.00 3.42 -58.04
N LYS A 3 -12.22 3.70 -57.58
CA LYS A 3 -12.43 4.46 -56.33
C LYS A 3 -12.87 3.63 -55.10
N SER A 4 -13.07 2.30 -55.27
CA SER A 4 -13.61 1.45 -54.19
C SER A 4 -12.57 0.76 -53.32
N THR A 5 -11.32 0.65 -53.78
CA THR A 5 -10.26 -0.10 -53.06
C THR A 5 -9.60 0.73 -51.94
N ILE A 6 -9.60 2.07 -52.04
CA ILE A 6 -9.01 2.94 -51.03
C ILE A 6 -9.91 3.05 -49.78
N SER A 7 -11.22 3.03 -49.98
CA SER A 7 -12.18 3.14 -48.86
C SER A 7 -12.17 1.87 -47.98
N LEU A 8 -11.88 0.71 -48.54
CA LEU A 8 -11.83 -0.54 -47.78
C LEU A 8 -10.54 -0.64 -46.94
N ALA A 9 -9.43 -0.09 -47.44
CA ALA A 9 -8.17 -0.08 -46.71
C ALA A 9 -8.20 0.87 -45.48
N VAL A 10 -8.89 2.01 -45.58
CA VAL A 10 -9.07 2.96 -44.47
C VAL A 10 -10.00 2.38 -43.40
N ALA A 11 -11.04 1.67 -43.78
CA ALA A 11 -11.95 1.03 -42.82
C ALA A 11 -11.25 -0.11 -42.05
N ALA A 12 -10.33 -0.85 -42.67
CA ALA A 12 -9.57 -1.92 -42.01
C ALA A 12 -8.54 -1.38 -40.99
N THR A 13 -7.94 -0.21 -41.23
CA THR A 13 -6.99 0.41 -40.31
C THR A 13 -7.67 1.04 -39.08
N VAL A 14 -8.90 1.50 -39.18
CA VAL A 14 -9.68 2.01 -38.05
C VAL A 14 -10.22 0.89 -37.17
N ALA A 15 -10.54 -0.28 -37.77
CA ALA A 15 -11.04 -1.43 -37.01
C ALA A 15 -9.96 -2.12 -36.15
N THR A 16 -8.67 -2.00 -36.51
CA THR A 16 -7.56 -2.57 -35.73
C THR A 16 -7.06 -1.69 -34.59
N SER A 17 -7.42 -0.40 -34.57
CA SER A 17 -7.07 0.50 -33.48
C SER A 17 -8.02 0.43 -32.27
N ALA A 18 -9.14 -0.30 -32.38
CA ALA A 18 -10.12 -0.44 -31.30
C ALA A 18 -9.77 -1.51 -30.26
N ALA A 19 -8.64 -2.21 -30.39
CA ALA A 19 -8.29 -3.34 -29.53
C ALA A 19 -7.18 -3.03 -28.50
N VAL A 20 -6.75 -1.78 -28.34
CA VAL A 20 -5.82 -1.39 -27.28
C VAL A 20 -6.56 -0.53 -26.24
N HIS A 21 -7.59 -1.10 -25.65
CA HIS A 21 -8.08 -0.62 -24.38
C HIS A 21 -7.27 -1.33 -23.28
N GLY A 22 -6.10 -0.78 -22.96
CA GLY A 22 -5.49 -0.97 -21.65
C GLY A 22 -6.38 -0.28 -20.60
N GLY A 23 -7.68 -0.61 -20.57
CA GLY A 23 -8.60 -0.09 -19.56
C GLY A 23 -8.19 -0.68 -18.22
N GLN A 24 -7.91 0.17 -17.26
CA GLN A 24 -7.82 -0.26 -15.87
C GLN A 24 -9.20 -0.83 -15.49
N TYR A 25 -9.22 -2.11 -15.17
CA TYR A 25 -10.43 -2.78 -14.70
C TYR A 25 -10.44 -2.78 -13.18
N VAL A 26 -11.43 -2.09 -12.60
CA VAL A 26 -11.69 -2.16 -11.16
C VAL A 26 -12.51 -3.42 -10.90
N ASN A 27 -11.92 -4.39 -10.21
CA ASN A 27 -12.60 -5.63 -9.85
C ASN A 27 -13.48 -5.42 -8.60
N PRO A 28 -14.81 -5.52 -8.71
CA PRO A 28 -15.71 -5.39 -7.58
C PRO A 28 -15.56 -6.51 -6.53
N GLY A 29 -14.87 -7.61 -6.86
CA GLY A 29 -14.54 -8.70 -5.95
C GLY A 29 -13.33 -8.42 -5.03
N ASN A 30 -12.79 -7.21 -5.05
CA ASN A 30 -11.62 -6.80 -4.25
C ASN A 30 -10.38 -7.69 -4.44
N THR A 31 -10.22 -8.26 -5.63
CA THR A 31 -9.02 -9.01 -6.01
C THR A 31 -8.33 -8.35 -7.19
N GLY A 32 -7.01 -8.27 -7.18
CA GLY A 32 -6.25 -7.61 -8.24
C GLY A 32 -4.75 -7.74 -8.07
N GLN A 33 -4.03 -7.20 -9.02
CA GLN A 33 -2.57 -7.05 -8.96
C GLN A 33 -2.16 -5.76 -8.26
N VAL A 34 -3.08 -4.80 -8.17
CA VAL A 34 -2.95 -3.56 -7.41
C VAL A 34 -4.17 -3.43 -6.51
N LEU A 35 -3.95 -3.13 -5.25
CA LEU A 35 -4.98 -2.87 -4.25
C LEU A 35 -4.82 -1.42 -3.79
N LEU A 36 -5.91 -0.67 -3.80
CA LEU A 36 -5.95 0.71 -3.30
C LEU A 36 -6.87 0.78 -2.10
N PHE A 37 -6.32 1.22 -0.97
CA PHE A 37 -7.09 1.59 0.21
C PHE A 37 -7.13 3.12 0.23
N PRO A 38 -8.23 3.72 -0.19
CA PRO A 38 -8.27 5.15 -0.54
C PRO A 38 -8.12 6.07 0.67
N PHE A 39 -8.28 5.54 1.87
CA PHE A 39 -8.20 6.34 3.08
C PHE A 39 -7.84 5.51 4.31
N TYR A 40 -6.92 6.02 5.13
CA TYR A 40 -6.72 5.62 6.51
C TYR A 40 -6.74 6.84 7.43
N ASN A 41 -7.12 6.62 8.67
CA ASN A 41 -7.15 7.66 9.71
C ASN A 41 -6.66 7.10 11.05
N ALA A 42 -5.65 7.76 11.59
CA ALA A 42 -5.10 7.55 12.93
C ALA A 42 -5.18 8.81 13.79
N ASP A 43 -5.89 9.86 13.33
CA ASP A 43 -6.03 11.12 14.08
C ASP A 43 -7.17 11.06 15.09
N ASN A 44 -7.07 11.87 16.14
CA ASN A 44 -8.10 12.02 17.20
C ASN A 44 -8.52 10.67 17.85
N GLY A 45 -7.57 9.77 18.06
CA GLY A 45 -7.81 8.47 18.68
C GLY A 45 -8.47 7.43 17.77
N ASN A 46 -8.61 7.73 16.48
CA ASN A 46 -9.04 6.74 15.51
C ASN A 46 -7.94 5.74 15.20
N SER A 47 -8.34 4.61 14.64
CA SER A 47 -7.46 3.61 14.04
C SER A 47 -8.11 3.00 12.81
N THR A 48 -7.28 2.53 11.87
CA THR A 48 -7.75 1.89 10.65
C THR A 48 -7.17 0.49 10.54
N GLY A 49 -8.02 -0.53 10.68
CA GLY A 49 -7.63 -1.92 10.45
C GLY A 49 -7.62 -2.26 8.97
N ILE A 50 -6.57 -2.93 8.51
CA ILE A 50 -6.38 -3.38 7.13
C ILE A 50 -5.91 -4.83 7.16
N HIS A 51 -6.41 -5.65 6.24
CA HIS A 51 -5.88 -6.97 5.99
C HIS A 51 -5.76 -7.23 4.49
N ILE A 52 -4.72 -7.95 4.12
CA ILE A 52 -4.41 -8.37 2.76
C ILE A 52 -4.41 -9.90 2.75
N THR A 53 -5.10 -10.50 1.79
CA THR A 53 -5.20 -11.95 1.67
C THR A 53 -4.59 -12.42 0.36
N ASN A 54 -3.66 -13.35 0.43
CA ASN A 54 -3.22 -14.10 -0.72
C ASN A 54 -4.22 -15.23 -1.02
N THR A 55 -5.12 -15.03 -1.95
CA THR A 55 -6.15 -16.01 -2.31
C THR A 55 -5.65 -17.14 -3.22
N THR A 56 -4.36 -17.11 -3.61
CA THR A 56 -3.77 -18.07 -4.55
C THR A 56 -3.04 -19.22 -3.85
N ASP A 57 -2.68 -20.26 -4.60
CA ASP A 57 -1.90 -21.39 -4.12
C ASP A 57 -0.39 -21.21 -4.35
N SER A 58 0.06 -19.98 -4.55
CA SER A 58 1.48 -19.63 -4.74
C SER A 58 1.88 -18.45 -3.86
N VAL A 59 3.16 -18.38 -3.51
CA VAL A 59 3.76 -17.26 -2.79
C VAL A 59 3.56 -15.96 -3.57
N LYS A 60 3.26 -14.88 -2.87
CA LYS A 60 3.16 -13.53 -3.43
C LYS A 60 4.14 -12.58 -2.74
N ALA A 61 4.82 -11.78 -3.55
CA ALA A 61 5.54 -10.62 -3.08
C ALA A 61 4.68 -9.38 -3.37
N VAL A 62 4.43 -8.59 -2.34
CA VAL A 62 3.57 -7.40 -2.40
C VAL A 62 4.38 -6.21 -1.92
N LYS A 63 4.44 -5.14 -2.69
CA LYS A 63 4.95 -3.85 -2.22
C LYS A 63 3.80 -3.14 -1.52
N VAL A 64 3.99 -2.74 -0.28
CA VAL A 64 3.02 -1.95 0.49
C VAL A 64 3.59 -0.56 0.69
N ARG A 65 2.80 0.47 0.36
CA ARG A 65 3.20 1.87 0.49
C ARG A 65 2.12 2.66 1.20
N PHE A 66 2.53 3.41 2.21
CA PHE A 66 1.69 4.39 2.90
C PHE A 66 2.09 5.78 2.43
N LEU A 67 1.10 6.53 1.99
CA LEU A 67 1.23 7.85 1.42
C LEU A 67 0.38 8.83 2.23
N GLU A 68 0.99 9.93 2.66
CA GLU A 68 0.29 10.91 3.49
C GLU A 68 -0.67 11.79 2.66
N TYR A 69 -1.55 12.55 3.34
CA TYR A 69 -2.73 13.14 2.71
C TYR A 69 -2.47 14.42 1.89
N LYS A 70 -1.36 15.14 2.11
CA LYS A 70 -1.17 16.46 1.49
C LYS A 70 -0.71 16.38 0.04
N ASN A 71 0.36 15.65 -0.20
CA ASN A 71 0.98 15.54 -1.52
C ASN A 71 1.37 14.12 -1.89
N SER A 72 0.90 13.14 -1.11
CA SER A 72 1.19 11.72 -1.32
C SER A 72 2.68 11.36 -1.20
N ASP A 73 3.39 12.02 -0.29
CA ASP A 73 4.74 11.59 0.06
C ASP A 73 4.69 10.26 0.81
N ALA A 74 5.65 9.38 0.49
CA ALA A 74 5.74 8.08 1.13
C ALA A 74 6.22 8.25 2.58
N VAL A 75 5.46 7.70 3.53
CA VAL A 75 5.76 7.75 4.97
C VAL A 75 6.18 6.39 5.52
N LEU A 76 5.86 5.32 4.83
CA LEU A 76 6.36 3.96 5.08
C LEU A 76 6.19 3.14 3.81
N ASP A 77 7.22 2.37 3.47
CA ASP A 77 7.09 1.33 2.46
C ASP A 77 7.88 0.08 2.87
N PHE A 78 7.35 -1.08 2.49
CA PHE A 78 8.01 -2.36 2.70
C PHE A 78 7.53 -3.40 1.68
N ASN A 79 8.33 -4.44 1.51
CA ASN A 79 7.93 -5.62 0.76
C ASN A 79 7.38 -6.67 1.75
N LEU A 80 6.23 -7.21 1.44
CA LEU A 80 5.56 -8.27 2.17
C LEU A 80 5.62 -9.57 1.35
N TYR A 81 6.04 -10.66 1.96
CA TYR A 81 6.07 -11.98 1.34
C TYR A 81 5.04 -12.87 2.01
N MET A 82 4.01 -13.22 1.25
CA MET A 82 2.85 -13.98 1.72
C MET A 82 2.92 -15.41 1.20
N SER A 83 2.77 -16.36 2.10
CA SER A 83 2.58 -17.77 1.75
C SER A 83 1.28 -17.99 0.98
N PRO A 84 1.08 -19.16 0.31
CA PRO A 84 -0.22 -19.52 -0.25
C PRO A 84 -1.34 -19.45 0.80
N LYS A 85 -2.47 -18.82 0.45
CA LYS A 85 -3.66 -18.65 1.33
C LYS A 85 -3.41 -17.89 2.63
N ASP A 86 -2.33 -17.14 2.70
CA ASP A 86 -1.94 -16.34 3.85
C ASP A 86 -2.75 -15.05 3.99
N ILE A 87 -2.83 -14.53 5.21
CA ILE A 87 -3.48 -13.26 5.54
C ILE A 87 -2.49 -12.44 6.35
N PHE A 88 -2.17 -11.25 5.89
CA PHE A 88 -1.42 -10.26 6.64
C PHE A 88 -2.37 -9.20 7.20
N ALA A 89 -2.42 -9.07 8.52
CA ALA A 89 -3.31 -8.15 9.22
C ALA A 89 -2.52 -7.11 10.03
N PHE A 90 -2.92 -5.86 9.93
CA PHE A 90 -2.33 -4.76 10.68
C PHE A 90 -3.35 -3.64 10.94
N ALA A 91 -3.03 -2.73 11.83
CA ALA A 91 -3.78 -1.49 12.00
C ALA A 91 -2.86 -0.28 11.89
N VAL A 92 -3.37 0.80 11.32
CA VAL A 92 -2.76 2.13 11.42
C VAL A 92 -3.30 2.79 12.68
N ILE A 93 -2.39 3.21 13.55
CA ILE A 93 -2.68 3.81 14.87
C ILE A 93 -1.89 5.11 15.01
N PRO A 94 -2.24 6.00 15.96
CA PRO A 94 -1.33 7.07 16.37
C PRO A 94 -0.01 6.45 16.88
N ASP A 95 1.11 7.11 16.63
CA ASP A 95 2.37 6.70 17.24
C ASP A 95 2.36 6.92 18.76
N ALA A 96 3.37 6.43 19.46
CA ALA A 96 3.45 6.51 20.92
C ALA A 96 3.47 7.95 21.46
N ASN A 97 3.89 8.93 20.65
CA ASN A 97 3.94 10.34 21.01
C ASN A 97 2.66 11.09 20.60
N GLY A 98 1.83 10.49 19.74
CA GLY A 98 0.63 11.10 19.17
C GLY A 98 0.93 12.18 18.10
N ASP A 99 2.18 12.26 17.65
CA ASP A 99 2.60 13.26 16.67
C ASP A 99 2.48 12.77 15.22
N GLY A 100 2.54 11.46 14.99
CA GLY A 100 2.41 10.82 13.69
C GLY A 100 1.62 9.52 13.76
N ALA A 101 1.60 8.78 12.67
CA ALA A 101 1.01 7.45 12.65
C ALA A 101 2.09 6.35 12.72
N ALA A 102 1.63 5.15 13.04
CA ALA A 102 2.41 3.92 13.03
C ALA A 102 1.53 2.77 12.54
N ILE A 103 2.11 1.71 12.02
CA ILE A 103 1.41 0.43 11.92
C ILE A 103 1.71 -0.44 13.14
N ILE A 104 0.69 -1.17 13.58
CA ILE A 104 0.82 -2.22 14.59
C ILE A 104 0.36 -3.55 14.00
N THR A 105 1.15 -4.60 14.22
CA THR A 105 0.80 -5.96 13.78
C THR A 105 1.32 -7.01 14.73
N GLY A 106 0.55 -8.07 14.91
CA GLY A 106 1.00 -9.32 15.55
C GLY A 106 1.36 -10.40 14.54
N ASP A 107 1.27 -10.08 13.24
CA ASP A 107 1.50 -11.04 12.17
C ASP A 107 3.00 -11.36 12.02
N ALA A 108 3.30 -12.63 11.78
CA ALA A 108 4.67 -13.14 11.62
C ALA A 108 5.13 -13.25 10.17
N SER A 109 4.32 -12.79 9.20
CA SER A 109 4.68 -12.79 7.78
C SER A 109 5.99 -12.05 7.54
N CYS A 110 6.78 -12.54 6.59
CA CYS A 110 8.08 -11.97 6.26
C CYS A 110 7.94 -10.61 5.60
N THR A 111 8.60 -9.59 6.15
CA THR A 111 8.68 -8.24 5.58
C THR A 111 10.13 -7.79 5.38
N VAL A 112 10.35 -6.94 4.39
CA VAL A 112 11.66 -6.32 4.13
C VAL A 112 11.46 -4.82 3.87
N PRO A 113 12.01 -3.93 4.74
CA PRO A 113 12.68 -4.25 6.00
C PRO A 113 11.76 -4.98 7.01
N VAL A 114 12.37 -5.63 7.99
CA VAL A 114 11.61 -6.32 9.05
C VAL A 114 10.93 -5.28 9.93
N LEU A 115 9.61 -5.33 10.00
CA LEU A 115 8.82 -4.39 10.80
C LEU A 115 9.13 -4.55 12.30
N GLY A 116 9.12 -3.43 13.02
CA GLY A 116 9.38 -3.39 14.44
C GLY A 116 10.85 -3.63 14.82
N THR A 117 11.79 -3.55 13.87
CA THR A 117 13.22 -3.66 14.19
C THR A 117 13.73 -2.36 14.79
N ALA A 118 14.50 -2.43 15.88
CA ALA A 118 15.18 -1.28 16.45
C ALA A 118 16.38 -0.89 15.58
N GLY A 119 16.48 0.39 15.23
CA GLY A 119 17.58 0.95 14.43
C GLY A 119 17.34 0.93 12.92
N GLY A 120 18.32 1.47 12.16
CA GLY A 120 18.19 1.69 10.71
C GLY A 120 17.38 2.94 10.37
N ASP A 121 17.02 3.07 9.09
CA ASP A 121 16.30 4.25 8.57
C ASP A 121 14.83 4.28 9.03
N PHE A 122 14.30 3.17 9.53
CA PHE A 122 12.92 2.99 9.99
C PHE A 122 12.88 2.30 11.34
N PRO A 123 13.27 2.99 12.43
CA PRO A 123 13.30 2.39 13.76
C PRO A 123 11.89 2.05 14.24
N GLY A 124 11.69 0.80 14.61
CA GLY A 124 10.44 0.30 15.18
C GLY A 124 10.68 -0.42 16.51
N THR A 125 9.64 -1.01 17.07
CA THR A 125 9.69 -1.81 18.29
C THR A 125 8.99 -3.16 18.10
N ALA A 126 9.56 -4.21 18.71
CA ALA A 126 8.92 -5.51 18.83
C ALA A 126 8.85 -5.89 20.31
N THR A 127 7.68 -6.29 20.76
CA THR A 127 7.42 -6.71 22.14
C THR A 127 6.90 -8.12 22.14
N GLU A 128 7.56 -9.01 22.88
CA GLU A 128 7.08 -10.36 23.14
C GLU A 128 5.96 -10.30 24.19
N ASN A 129 4.82 -10.88 23.86
CA ASN A 129 3.66 -10.97 24.73
C ASN A 129 3.76 -12.19 25.64
N ALA A 130 2.97 -12.22 26.70
CA ALA A 130 2.94 -13.30 27.67
C ALA A 130 2.50 -14.66 27.07
N ASP A 131 1.82 -14.65 25.93
CA ASP A 131 1.38 -15.83 25.17
C ASP A 131 2.42 -16.32 24.14
N GLY A 132 3.60 -15.69 24.08
CA GLY A 132 4.67 -15.99 23.14
C GLY A 132 4.50 -15.37 21.75
N SER A 133 3.43 -14.64 21.51
CA SER A 133 3.29 -13.84 20.28
C SER A 133 4.14 -12.58 20.33
N THR A 134 4.41 -11.99 19.18
CA THR A 134 5.18 -10.73 19.09
C THR A 134 4.34 -9.64 18.48
N THR A 135 4.15 -8.56 19.22
CA THR A 135 3.56 -7.32 18.68
C THR A 135 4.67 -6.43 18.13
N ARG A 136 4.52 -6.00 16.88
CA ARG A 136 5.44 -5.09 16.18
C ARG A 136 4.76 -3.76 15.94
N ILE A 137 5.46 -2.68 16.25
CA ILE A 137 5.02 -1.31 15.96
C ILE A 137 6.09 -0.67 15.07
N GLN A 138 5.66 -0.14 13.92
CA GLN A 138 6.53 0.53 12.97
C GLN A 138 6.01 1.96 12.77
N PRO A 139 6.67 2.98 13.36
CA PRO A 139 6.32 4.38 13.14
C PRO A 139 6.52 4.78 11.68
N PHE A 140 5.73 5.73 11.23
CA PHE A 140 5.91 6.41 9.96
C PHE A 140 7.03 7.44 10.06
N VAL A 141 7.65 7.74 8.93
CA VAL A 141 8.75 8.70 8.83
C VAL A 141 8.44 9.76 7.78
N ASN A 142 9.07 10.93 7.91
CA ASN A 142 8.89 12.07 7.00
C ASN A 142 10.15 12.40 6.20
N SER A 143 10.94 11.41 5.85
CA SER A 143 12.23 11.60 5.16
C SER A 143 12.12 12.27 3.77
N GLY A 144 10.92 12.33 3.20
CA GLY A 144 10.67 12.85 1.85
C GLY A 144 10.18 14.31 1.79
N TYR A 145 9.91 14.98 2.91
CA TYR A 145 9.26 16.31 2.93
C TYR A 145 10.23 17.46 2.60
N THR A 146 11.16 17.26 1.71
CA THR A 146 12.13 18.30 1.32
C THR A 146 11.45 19.37 0.46
N GLY A 147 11.48 20.61 0.94
CA GLY A 147 10.93 21.77 0.22
C GLY A 147 9.45 22.06 0.48
N ASP A 148 8.77 21.27 1.31
CA ASP A 148 7.41 21.56 1.74
C ASP A 148 7.43 22.51 2.96
N ALA A 149 6.48 23.46 2.98
CA ALA A 149 6.31 24.42 4.09
C ALA A 149 5.88 23.73 5.40
N ASP A 150 5.26 22.55 5.31
CA ASP A 150 4.87 21.72 6.46
C ASP A 150 5.61 20.39 6.40
N SER A 151 6.69 20.29 7.16
CA SER A 151 7.47 19.07 7.34
C SER A 151 7.03 18.23 8.56
N SER A 152 5.89 18.56 9.19
CA SER A 152 5.40 17.86 10.38
C SER A 152 5.02 16.41 10.05
N ILE A 153 5.44 15.47 10.90
CA ILE A 153 5.02 14.06 10.83
C ILE A 153 3.50 13.89 11.04
N LYS A 154 2.80 14.90 11.60
CA LYS A 154 1.33 14.89 11.73
C LYS A 154 0.59 14.66 10.42
N ARG A 155 1.20 14.99 9.30
CA ARG A 155 0.69 14.69 7.96
C ARG A 155 0.40 13.20 7.76
N SER A 156 1.17 12.34 8.42
CA SER A 156 1.02 10.89 8.33
C SER A 156 -0.18 10.31 9.08
N LEU A 157 -0.88 11.12 9.88
CA LEU A 157 -2.06 10.66 10.63
C LEU A 157 -3.23 10.27 9.72
N THR A 158 -3.27 10.79 8.51
CA THR A 158 -4.23 10.41 7.47
C THR A 158 -3.54 10.23 6.13
N GLY A 159 -4.13 9.44 5.24
CA GLY A 159 -3.56 9.17 3.93
C GLY A 159 -4.23 7.99 3.25
N HIS A 160 -3.49 7.34 2.38
CA HIS A 160 -3.96 6.16 1.64
C HIS A 160 -2.85 5.10 1.55
N VAL A 161 -3.23 3.89 1.13
CA VAL A 161 -2.30 2.75 0.98
C VAL A 161 -2.45 2.13 -0.40
N GLU A 162 -1.33 1.83 -1.01
CA GLU A 162 -1.25 1.12 -2.29
C GLU A 162 -0.23 -0.04 -2.22
#